data_bc8a82fc663dd557198414b4c25586b5
#
_entry.id   bc8a82fc663dd557198414b4c25586b5
#
_cell.length_a   1.000
_cell.length_b   1.000
_cell.length_c   1.000
_cell.angle_alpha   90.00
_cell.angle_beta   90.00
_cell.angle_gamma   90.00
#
_symmetry.space_group_name_H-M   'P 1'
#
loop_
_entity.id
_entity.type
_entity.pdbx_description
1 polymer ?
#
loop_
_entity_poly.entity_id
_entity_poly.type
_entity_poly.pdbx_seq_one_letter_code
_entity_poly.pdbx_strand_id
1 'polypeptide(L)'
;MQTHTTRSPIPLRAASLVAATASVFLFAPSLAGAHAIAGNRIFPSTMAVDDPGVGDEANLEYGHQRVPGDNGDQSINTFDFEYDKLITPRLAVSVDGTYAMQNNPKARGFDNFGVGLKYLLYVNDEHEFMTSVGVNAELGGTGSRAIADNFSTISPTIYAGKGMGDLPASLAYLRPIAITGEAGPALTTGAGQPNAFNYGFTVQYSLPYLQQHVHDIGLPQPLANVIPLVEIPLSRSQGQTTGTVNPGFIWINRYGQFGVEAQIPISRASGSHVGILVQAHIFFDDVAPTTIGKPLFQ
;
A
#
# COMPACT_ATOMS: atom_id res chain seq x y z
N MET A 1 44.73 19.29 15.52
CA MET A 1 44.43 18.84 14.15
C MET A 1 43.25 17.93 14.31
N GLN A 2 42.02 18.51 14.26
CA GLN A 2 40.78 17.77 14.44
C GLN A 2 40.29 17.36 13.05
N THR A 3 40.22 16.07 12.80
CA THR A 3 39.65 15.52 11.59
C THR A 3 38.12 15.47 11.76
N HIS A 4 37.41 16.37 11.08
CA HIS A 4 35.99 16.27 10.89
C HIS A 4 35.70 15.08 9.97
N THR A 5 35.24 13.98 10.52
CA THR A 5 34.61 12.92 9.76
C THR A 5 33.21 13.40 9.38
N THR A 6 33.05 13.81 8.14
CA THR A 6 31.72 14.01 7.52
C THR A 6 31.05 12.65 7.43
N ARG A 7 30.07 12.41 8.28
CA ARG A 7 29.17 11.26 8.13
C ARG A 7 28.34 11.48 6.86
N SER A 8 28.53 10.64 5.87
CA SER A 8 27.64 10.57 4.73
C SER A 8 26.24 10.19 5.21
N PRO A 9 25.16 10.85 4.76
CA PRO A 9 23.82 10.46 5.13
C PRO A 9 23.51 9.07 4.55
N ILE A 10 23.05 8.18 5.39
CA ILE A 10 22.64 6.83 5.03
C ILE A 10 21.37 6.93 4.17
N PRO A 11 21.36 6.44 2.92
CA PRO A 11 20.16 6.50 2.06
C PRO A 11 19.12 5.41 2.41
N LEU A 12 18.98 5.07 3.69
CA LEU A 12 18.24 3.89 4.14
C LEU A 12 16.74 4.08 4.27
N ARG A 13 16.23 5.29 4.03
CA ARG A 13 14.87 5.61 4.47
C ARG A 13 13.86 5.93 3.39
N ALA A 14 14.23 5.76 2.14
CA ALA A 14 13.25 5.84 1.04
C ALA A 14 12.39 4.57 0.91
N ALA A 15 12.75 3.49 1.58
CA ALA A 15 12.01 2.22 1.50
C ALA A 15 10.99 2.00 2.61
N SER A 16 11.02 2.82 3.67
CA SER A 16 10.13 2.64 4.83
C SER A 16 8.78 3.34 4.69
N LEU A 17 8.50 3.99 3.58
CA LEU A 17 7.34 4.88 3.45
C LEU A 17 6.17 4.29 2.67
N VAL A 18 6.24 3.03 2.33
CA VAL A 18 5.12 2.38 1.68
C VAL A 18 4.55 1.31 2.60
N ALA A 19 4.12 1.72 3.78
CA ALA A 19 3.09 1.01 4.51
C ALA A 19 1.77 1.42 3.89
N ALA A 20 1.48 0.92 2.71
CA ALA A 20 0.19 1.09 2.08
C ALA A 20 -0.71 -0.06 2.48
N THR A 21 -1.84 0.22 2.90
CA THR A 21 -2.89 -0.63 3.37
C THR A 21 -4.02 -0.67 2.42
N ALA A 22 -4.63 -1.54 2.47
CA ALA A 22 -5.45 -2.46 2.19
C ALA A 22 -6.95 -2.47 2.30
N SER A 23 -7.78 -2.78 1.40
CA SER A 23 -9.18 -3.18 1.49
C SER A 23 -9.68 -3.98 0.32
N VAL A 24 -10.61 -4.66 0.35
CA VAL A 24 -11.55 -5.64 0.58
C VAL A 24 -12.68 -5.90 -0.35
N PHE A 25 -13.43 -7.00 -0.44
CA PHE A 25 -14.85 -7.14 -0.62
C PHE A 25 -15.56 -8.39 -0.84
N LEU A 26 -16.90 -8.23 -0.66
CA LEU A 26 -17.88 -9.16 -1.02
C LEU A 26 -19.26 -8.70 -1.36
N PHE A 27 -20.02 -9.45 -2.10
CA PHE A 27 -21.35 -9.17 -2.57
C PHE A 27 -22.47 -9.22 -1.54
N ALA A 28 -23.19 -8.09 -1.38
CA ALA A 28 -24.63 -8.00 -1.25
C ALA A 28 -25.07 -6.74 -2.01
N PRO A 29 -26.26 -6.70 -2.66
CA PRO A 29 -26.68 -5.54 -3.41
C PRO A 29 -26.98 -4.37 -2.48
N SER A 30 -26.47 -3.19 -2.85
CA SER A 30 -26.84 -1.87 -2.34
C SER A 30 -26.65 -1.59 -0.86
N LEU A 31 -25.42 -1.37 -0.47
CA LEU A 31 -25.09 -0.20 0.38
C LEU A 31 -23.86 0.40 -0.27
N ALA A 32 -23.86 1.71 -0.51
CA ALA A 32 -22.68 2.45 -0.89
C ALA A 32 -21.68 2.27 0.25
N GLY A 33 -20.94 1.19 0.20
CA GLY A 33 -19.97 0.79 1.21
C GLY A 33 -18.63 1.37 0.85
N ALA A 34 -17.97 1.65 1.80
CA ALA A 34 -16.65 2.06 2.08
C ALA A 34 -15.54 1.17 1.53
N HIS A 35 -15.56 0.78 0.31
CA HIS A 35 -14.54 -0.08 -0.26
C HIS A 35 -14.14 0.42 -1.63
N ALA A 36 -12.94 0.06 -2.11
CA ALA A 36 -12.48 0.39 -3.45
C ALA A 36 -13.28 -0.35 -4.53
N ILE A 37 -14.60 -0.09 -4.57
CA ILE A 37 -15.48 -0.60 -5.63
C ILE A 37 -15.92 0.53 -6.56
N ALA A 38 -15.82 0.27 -7.87
CA ALA A 38 -16.45 1.06 -8.90
C ALA A 38 -17.19 0.10 -9.87
N GLY A 39 -18.50 0.14 -9.85
CA GLY A 39 -19.35 -0.80 -10.60
C GLY A 39 -19.13 -2.25 -10.20
N ASN A 40 -18.67 -3.06 -11.14
CA ASN A 40 -18.33 -4.48 -10.91
C ASN A 40 -16.86 -4.68 -10.48
N ARG A 41 -16.07 -3.62 -10.46
CA ARG A 41 -14.64 -3.68 -10.16
C ARG A 41 -14.38 -3.56 -8.68
N ILE A 42 -13.61 -4.51 -8.17
CA ILE A 42 -12.92 -4.41 -6.90
C ILE A 42 -11.46 -4.03 -7.19
N PHE A 43 -10.97 -2.98 -6.57
CA PHE A 43 -9.55 -2.68 -6.45
C PHE A 43 -9.10 -3.23 -5.09
N PRO A 44 -8.43 -4.41 -5.04
CA PRO A 44 -7.96 -4.93 -3.76
C PRO A 44 -6.88 -4.02 -3.23
N SER A 45 -6.73 -4.09 -1.98
CA SER A 45 -5.66 -3.46 -1.27
C SER A 45 -4.34 -4.11 -1.55
N THR A 46 -3.46 -3.37 -2.09
CA THR A 46 -2.14 -3.83 -2.47
C THR A 46 -1.11 -3.56 -1.36
N MET A 47 0.06 -4.20 -1.40
CA MET A 47 1.03 -4.17 -0.28
C MET A 47 2.02 -3.02 -0.37
N ALA A 48 2.32 -2.54 -1.56
CA ALA A 48 3.38 -1.57 -1.80
C ALA A 48 2.92 -0.29 -2.50
N VAL A 49 1.75 -0.30 -3.12
CA VAL A 49 1.11 0.84 -3.81
C VAL A 49 -0.32 0.92 -3.33
N ASP A 50 -0.70 1.99 -2.65
CA ASP A 50 -2.02 2.11 -2.04
C ASP A 50 -3.14 2.25 -3.09
N ASP A 51 -4.32 1.71 -2.80
CA ASP A 51 -5.50 1.76 -3.63
C ASP A 51 -6.30 3.07 -3.45
N PRO A 52 -7.24 3.43 -4.35
CA PRO A 52 -8.01 4.66 -4.23
C PRO A 52 -9.21 4.59 -3.28
N GLY A 53 -9.43 3.48 -2.58
CA GLY A 53 -10.58 3.31 -1.68
C GLY A 53 -10.42 4.00 -0.33
N VAL A 54 -11.51 4.00 0.42
CA VAL A 54 -11.57 4.35 1.84
C VAL A 54 -12.45 3.32 2.55
N GLY A 55 -12.05 2.83 3.73
CA GLY A 55 -12.73 1.74 4.42
C GLY A 55 -12.62 1.80 5.95
N ASP A 56 -13.37 0.93 6.61
CA ASP A 56 -13.18 0.55 8.02
C ASP A 56 -12.39 -0.76 8.06
N GLU A 57 -11.09 -0.71 8.25
CA GLU A 57 -10.21 -1.83 7.98
C GLU A 57 -8.95 -1.87 8.84
N ALA A 58 -8.30 -3.02 8.89
CA ALA A 58 -6.98 -3.14 9.49
C ALA A 58 -6.07 -4.02 8.66
N ASN A 59 -4.84 -3.57 8.51
CA ASN A 59 -3.77 -4.26 7.82
C ASN A 59 -2.66 -4.67 8.77
N LEU A 60 -2.14 -5.88 8.55
CA LEU A 60 -0.90 -6.37 9.13
C LEU A 60 -0.01 -6.86 7.99
N GLU A 61 1.21 -6.35 7.94
CA GLU A 61 2.17 -6.75 6.91
C GLU A 61 3.51 -7.15 7.52
N TYR A 62 4.12 -8.17 6.94
CA TYR A 62 5.50 -8.54 7.20
C TYR A 62 6.34 -8.29 5.96
N GLY A 63 7.44 -7.55 6.13
CA GLY A 63 8.43 -7.29 5.09
C GLY A 63 9.80 -7.86 5.44
N HIS A 64 10.49 -8.39 4.44
CA HIS A 64 11.91 -8.75 4.54
C HIS A 64 12.68 -8.24 3.34
N GLN A 65 13.71 -7.42 3.58
CA GLN A 65 14.57 -6.87 2.53
C GLN A 65 16.04 -6.95 2.91
N ARG A 66 16.91 -6.93 1.88
CA ARG A 66 18.35 -6.67 2.03
C ARG A 66 18.73 -5.45 1.22
N VAL A 67 19.24 -4.42 1.90
CA VAL A 67 19.65 -3.16 1.30
C VAL A 67 21.14 -2.92 1.53
N PRO A 68 21.83 -2.18 0.66
CA PRO A 68 23.21 -1.77 0.89
C PRO A 68 23.30 -0.90 2.15
N GLY A 69 24.28 -1.17 3.00
CA GLY A 69 24.62 -0.37 4.17
C GLY A 69 26.11 -0.03 4.20
N ASP A 70 26.51 0.87 5.08
CA ASP A 70 27.91 1.37 5.18
C ASP A 70 28.92 0.26 5.48
N ASN A 71 28.50 -0.78 6.20
CA ASN A 71 29.33 -1.92 6.61
C ASN A 71 28.99 -3.23 5.87
N GLY A 72 28.46 -3.14 4.67
CA GLY A 72 27.94 -4.25 3.89
C GLY A 72 26.41 -4.35 3.91
N ASP A 73 25.87 -5.38 3.27
CA ASP A 73 24.42 -5.52 3.15
C ASP A 73 23.73 -5.64 4.51
N GLN A 74 22.66 -4.87 4.68
CA GLN A 74 21.80 -4.86 5.85
C GLN A 74 20.52 -5.63 5.57
N SER A 75 20.20 -6.59 6.43
CA SER A 75 18.90 -7.28 6.43
C SER A 75 17.94 -6.55 7.35
N ILE A 76 16.77 -6.22 6.83
CA ILE A 76 15.70 -5.53 7.54
C ILE A 76 14.46 -6.41 7.49
N ASN A 77 13.84 -6.62 8.66
CA ASN A 77 12.51 -7.19 8.78
C ASN A 77 11.60 -6.13 9.35
N THR A 78 10.42 -5.97 8.78
CA THR A 78 9.38 -5.06 9.26
C THR A 78 8.12 -5.83 9.62
N PHE A 79 7.40 -5.32 10.60
CA PHE A 79 6.03 -5.66 10.93
C PHE A 79 5.24 -4.35 10.94
N ASP A 80 4.45 -4.18 9.90
CA ASP A 80 3.70 -2.96 9.67
C ASP A 80 2.25 -3.21 10.08
N PHE A 81 1.63 -2.23 10.72
CA PHE A 81 0.21 -2.24 11.01
C PHE A 81 -0.41 -0.91 10.62
N GLU A 82 -1.64 -0.96 10.18
CA GLU A 82 -2.46 0.22 9.97
C GLU A 82 -3.90 -0.10 10.34
N TYR A 83 -4.59 0.91 10.81
CA TYR A 83 -6.01 0.89 11.07
C TYR A 83 -6.66 2.13 10.47
N ASP A 84 -7.65 1.89 9.63
CA ASP A 84 -8.45 2.90 8.98
C ASP A 84 -9.85 2.97 9.58
N LYS A 85 -10.34 4.18 9.77
CA LYS A 85 -11.67 4.45 10.29
C LYS A 85 -12.42 5.43 9.42
N LEU A 86 -13.57 5.01 8.89
CA LEU A 86 -14.48 5.91 8.20
C LEU A 86 -15.09 6.91 9.16
N ILE A 87 -14.84 8.17 8.89
CA ILE A 87 -15.52 9.31 9.53
C ILE A 87 -16.85 9.55 8.84
N THR A 88 -16.86 9.60 7.52
CA THR A 88 -18.04 9.63 6.66
C THR A 88 -17.88 8.56 5.56
N PRO A 89 -18.90 8.26 4.74
CA PRO A 89 -18.76 7.30 3.63
C PRO A 89 -17.66 7.64 2.59
N ARG A 90 -17.04 8.82 2.67
CA ARG A 90 -16.02 9.30 1.74
C ARG A 90 -14.73 9.77 2.42
N LEU A 91 -14.69 9.80 3.75
CA LEU A 91 -13.54 10.29 4.50
C LEU A 91 -13.10 9.25 5.51
N ALA A 92 -11.88 8.77 5.39
CA ALA A 92 -11.22 7.92 6.38
C ALA A 92 -10.10 8.67 7.11
N VAL A 93 -9.85 8.30 8.35
CA VAL A 93 -8.63 8.60 9.11
C VAL A 93 -7.88 7.30 9.32
N SER A 94 -6.54 7.37 9.28
CA SER A 94 -5.68 6.22 9.57
C SER A 94 -4.72 6.49 10.72
N VAL A 95 -4.30 5.40 11.36
CA VAL A 95 -3.11 5.35 12.22
C VAL A 95 -2.27 4.16 11.79
N ASP A 96 -0.98 4.40 11.62
CA ASP A 96 -0.04 3.39 11.18
C ASP A 96 1.25 3.37 12.00
N GLY A 97 1.98 2.27 11.92
CA GLY A 97 3.28 2.14 12.54
C GLY A 97 4.01 0.88 12.12
N THR A 98 5.34 0.97 12.15
CA THR A 98 6.24 -0.09 11.75
C THR A 98 7.14 -0.50 12.91
N TYR A 99 7.19 -1.78 13.22
CA TYR A 99 8.24 -2.35 14.07
C TYR A 99 9.33 -2.95 13.20
N ALA A 100 10.54 -2.36 13.25
CA ALA A 100 11.67 -2.77 12.43
C ALA A 100 12.75 -3.51 13.24
N MET A 101 13.35 -4.51 12.59
CA MET A 101 14.51 -5.24 13.10
C MET A 101 15.58 -5.28 12.01
N GLN A 102 16.77 -4.75 12.31
CA GLN A 102 17.89 -4.72 11.39
C GLN A 102 19.15 -5.34 12.02
N ASN A 103 20.02 -5.91 11.19
CA ASN A 103 21.20 -6.65 11.67
C ASN A 103 22.51 -5.86 11.57
N ASN A 104 22.61 -4.83 10.72
CA ASN A 104 23.87 -4.12 10.47
C ASN A 104 23.65 -2.61 10.23
N PRO A 105 23.78 -1.74 11.26
CA PRO A 105 24.01 -2.06 12.67
C PRO A 105 22.79 -2.81 13.28
N LYS A 106 23.04 -3.61 14.32
CA LYS A 106 21.96 -4.31 15.00
C LYS A 106 21.11 -3.32 15.80
N ALA A 107 19.86 -3.16 15.37
CA ALA A 107 18.88 -2.31 16.04
C ALA A 107 17.48 -2.90 15.86
N ARG A 108 16.58 -2.56 16.77
CA ARG A 108 15.14 -2.92 16.69
C ARG A 108 14.30 -1.93 17.45
N GLY A 109 13.08 -1.76 17.05
CA GLY A 109 12.10 -0.89 17.72
C GLY A 109 11.06 -0.39 16.75
N PHE A 110 10.13 0.40 17.26
CA PHE A 110 9.17 1.10 16.41
C PHE A 110 9.85 2.23 15.64
N ASP A 111 9.47 2.38 14.38
CA ASP A 111 9.68 3.60 13.60
C ASP A 111 8.66 4.67 14.05
N ASN A 112 8.71 5.86 13.49
CA ASN A 112 7.72 6.90 13.78
C ASN A 112 6.32 6.44 13.45
N PHE A 113 5.35 6.80 14.29
CA PHE A 113 3.95 6.55 14.02
C PHE A 113 3.42 7.55 12.99
N GLY A 114 2.53 7.06 12.11
CA GLY A 114 1.83 7.84 11.13
C GLY A 114 0.38 8.10 11.53
N VAL A 115 -0.16 9.20 11.02
CA VAL A 115 -1.59 9.52 11.03
C VAL A 115 -1.99 10.03 9.66
N GLY A 116 -3.10 9.54 9.13
CA GLY A 116 -3.55 9.83 7.78
C GLY A 116 -4.98 10.34 7.69
N LEU A 117 -5.24 11.02 6.58
CA LEU A 117 -6.58 11.37 6.10
C LEU A 117 -6.65 11.00 4.62
N LYS A 118 -7.72 10.31 4.20
CA LYS A 118 -7.98 9.96 2.81
C LYS A 118 -9.42 10.29 2.45
N TYR A 119 -9.61 10.99 1.35
CA TYR A 119 -10.92 11.42 0.88
C TYR A 119 -11.21 10.91 -0.52
N LEU A 120 -12.31 10.17 -0.68
CA LEU A 120 -12.80 9.66 -1.95
C LEU A 120 -13.45 10.80 -2.76
N LEU A 121 -12.74 11.27 -3.79
CA LEU A 121 -13.16 12.40 -4.62
C LEU A 121 -14.26 12.01 -5.60
N TYR A 122 -14.05 10.93 -6.34
CA TYR A 122 -14.92 10.58 -7.46
C TYR A 122 -14.93 9.06 -7.70
N VAL A 123 -16.12 8.55 -8.02
CA VAL A 123 -16.35 7.17 -8.46
C VAL A 123 -17.22 7.21 -9.71
N ASN A 124 -16.88 6.40 -10.71
CA ASN A 124 -17.65 6.18 -11.92
C ASN A 124 -17.83 4.67 -12.14
N ASP A 125 -19.00 4.17 -11.81
CA ASP A 125 -19.33 2.75 -11.87
C ASP A 125 -19.37 2.21 -13.29
N GLU A 126 -19.83 3.03 -14.25
CA GLU A 126 -19.92 2.64 -15.66
C GLU A 126 -18.54 2.39 -16.28
N HIS A 127 -17.58 3.19 -15.91
CA HIS A 127 -16.20 3.11 -16.40
C HIS A 127 -15.24 2.45 -15.44
N GLU A 128 -15.72 1.87 -14.32
CA GLU A 128 -14.89 1.26 -13.29
C GLU A 128 -13.71 2.16 -12.90
N PHE A 129 -13.98 3.45 -12.65
CA PHE A 129 -12.96 4.45 -12.32
C PHE A 129 -13.19 5.04 -10.93
N MET A 130 -12.12 5.21 -10.18
CA MET A 130 -12.14 5.81 -8.85
C MET A 130 -10.90 6.68 -8.63
N THR A 131 -11.03 7.78 -7.87
CA THR A 131 -9.89 8.62 -7.46
C THR A 131 -10.10 9.21 -6.08
N SER A 132 -9.01 9.31 -5.34
CA SER A 132 -8.95 9.85 -3.98
C SER A 132 -7.75 10.76 -3.80
N VAL A 133 -7.79 11.57 -2.76
CA VAL A 133 -6.64 12.32 -2.27
C VAL A 133 -6.45 12.03 -0.78
N GLY A 134 -5.21 12.04 -0.34
CA GLY A 134 -4.90 11.85 1.06
C GLY A 134 -3.70 12.67 1.51
N VAL A 135 -3.48 12.66 2.79
CA VAL A 135 -2.26 13.15 3.42
C VAL A 135 -1.93 12.23 4.59
N ASN A 136 -0.71 11.71 4.60
CA ASN A 136 -0.15 11.01 5.75
C ASN A 136 0.92 11.88 6.40
N ALA A 137 0.97 11.90 7.73
CA ALA A 137 1.98 12.59 8.53
C ALA A 137 2.67 11.59 9.45
N GLU A 138 3.88 11.19 9.10
CA GLU A 138 4.79 10.46 9.97
C GLU A 138 5.35 11.42 11.04
N LEU A 139 5.13 11.12 12.32
CA LEU A 139 5.40 12.02 13.44
C LEU A 139 6.79 11.79 14.01
N GLY A 140 7.72 12.66 13.67
CA GLY A 140 9.13 12.57 14.08
C GLY A 140 9.34 12.46 15.58
N GLY A 141 10.21 11.53 15.99
CA GLY A 141 10.58 11.32 17.39
C GLY A 141 9.56 10.53 18.22
N THR A 142 8.50 9.99 17.62
CA THR A 142 7.53 9.13 18.31
C THR A 142 8.01 7.68 18.42
N GLY A 143 8.93 7.27 17.59
CA GLY A 143 9.51 5.93 17.56
C GLY A 143 10.77 5.76 18.40
N SER A 144 11.41 4.63 18.25
CA SER A 144 12.65 4.26 18.95
C SER A 144 13.85 4.98 18.33
N ARG A 145 14.67 5.63 19.14
CA ARG A 145 15.85 6.41 18.68
C ARG A 145 16.83 5.62 17.79
N ALA A 146 16.82 4.29 17.86
CA ALA A 146 17.70 3.44 17.08
C ALA A 146 17.16 3.14 15.67
N ILE A 147 15.90 3.43 15.41
CA ILE A 147 15.17 3.16 14.16
C ILE A 147 14.60 4.45 13.58
N ALA A 148 13.84 5.17 14.38
CA ALA A 148 13.03 6.31 13.98
C ALA A 148 13.85 7.59 13.76
N ASP A 149 13.38 8.42 12.84
CA ASP A 149 13.87 9.78 12.64
C ASP A 149 13.35 10.74 13.74
N ASN A 150 14.11 11.81 13.97
CA ASN A 150 13.70 12.88 14.86
C ASN A 150 12.95 14.04 14.17
N PHE A 151 12.62 13.86 12.89
CA PHE A 151 11.84 14.82 12.11
C PHE A 151 10.60 14.14 11.53
N SER A 152 9.58 14.91 11.21
CA SER A 152 8.35 14.45 10.60
C SER A 152 8.45 14.48 9.09
N THR A 153 7.65 13.61 8.44
CA THR A 153 7.43 13.62 6.99
C THR A 153 5.95 13.79 6.71
N ILE A 154 5.59 14.69 5.80
CA ILE A 154 4.20 14.94 5.38
C ILE A 154 4.08 14.57 3.91
N SER A 155 3.17 13.64 3.59
CA SER A 155 3.01 13.05 2.28
C SER A 155 1.59 13.27 1.73
N PRO A 156 1.30 14.42 1.09
CA PRO A 156 0.06 14.56 0.33
C PRO A 156 0.14 13.69 -0.92
N THR A 157 -0.90 12.90 -1.18
CA THR A 157 -0.92 11.87 -2.23
C THR A 157 -2.25 11.90 -2.98
N ILE A 158 -2.19 11.67 -4.29
CA ILE A 158 -3.34 11.38 -5.14
C ILE A 158 -3.34 9.91 -5.52
N TYR A 159 -4.52 9.31 -5.53
CA TYR A 159 -4.75 7.90 -5.84
C TYR A 159 -5.75 7.79 -6.98
N ALA A 160 -5.57 6.81 -7.85
CA ALA A 160 -6.53 6.51 -8.92
C ALA A 160 -6.57 5.02 -9.23
N GLY A 161 -7.75 4.53 -9.64
CA GLY A 161 -7.95 3.17 -10.11
C GLY A 161 -8.84 3.13 -11.34
N LYS A 162 -8.50 2.30 -12.33
CA LYS A 162 -9.27 2.08 -13.57
C LYS A 162 -9.32 0.59 -13.88
N GLY A 163 -10.54 0.05 -13.93
CA GLY A 163 -10.83 -1.27 -14.47
C GLY A 163 -11.06 -1.22 -15.98
N MET A 164 -10.88 -2.37 -16.65
CA MET A 164 -11.05 -2.51 -18.10
C MET A 164 -12.41 -3.13 -18.47
N GLY A 165 -13.42 -3.04 -17.58
CA GLY A 165 -14.74 -3.64 -17.78
C GLY A 165 -15.54 -3.08 -18.96
N ASP A 166 -15.26 -1.85 -19.36
CA ASP A 166 -15.84 -1.14 -20.50
C ASP A 166 -15.28 -1.55 -21.88
N LEU A 167 -14.30 -2.46 -21.93
CA LEU A 167 -13.79 -2.98 -23.21
C LEU A 167 -14.86 -3.74 -23.99
N PRO A 168 -14.80 -3.73 -25.34
CA PRO A 168 -15.77 -4.43 -26.19
C PRO A 168 -15.70 -5.95 -26.00
N ALA A 169 -16.76 -6.65 -26.41
CA ALA A 169 -16.87 -8.12 -26.26
C ALA A 169 -15.72 -8.90 -26.94
N SER A 170 -15.14 -8.36 -28.01
CA SER A 170 -13.96 -8.96 -28.66
C SER A 170 -12.70 -8.98 -27.79
N LEU A 171 -12.65 -8.15 -26.75
CA LEU A 171 -11.57 -8.07 -25.79
C LEU A 171 -12.00 -8.50 -24.38
N ALA A 172 -13.06 -9.32 -24.27
CA ALA A 172 -13.67 -9.68 -23.00
C ALA A 172 -12.67 -10.24 -21.96
N TYR A 173 -11.67 -11.03 -22.39
CA TYR A 173 -10.66 -11.60 -21.50
C TYR A 173 -9.64 -10.59 -20.97
N LEU A 174 -9.64 -9.35 -21.47
CA LEU A 174 -8.84 -8.24 -20.91
C LEU A 174 -9.65 -7.43 -19.87
N ARG A 175 -10.97 -7.60 -19.83
CA ARG A 175 -11.82 -6.93 -18.83
C ARG A 175 -11.42 -7.20 -17.38
N PRO A 176 -10.91 -8.40 -16.98
CA PRO A 176 -10.44 -8.62 -15.62
C PRO A 176 -9.22 -7.78 -15.20
N ILE A 177 -8.54 -7.13 -16.16
CA ILE A 177 -7.42 -6.25 -15.86
C ILE A 177 -7.93 -4.98 -15.17
N ALA A 178 -7.20 -4.53 -14.14
CA ALA A 178 -7.30 -3.20 -13.59
C ALA A 178 -5.90 -2.63 -13.30
N ILE A 179 -5.82 -1.30 -13.27
CA ILE A 179 -4.62 -0.56 -12.93
C ILE A 179 -4.99 0.39 -11.80
N THR A 180 -4.21 0.38 -10.73
CA THR A 180 -4.24 1.40 -9.69
C THR A 180 -2.92 2.13 -9.65
N GLY A 181 -2.89 3.30 -9.04
CA GLY A 181 -1.64 4.05 -8.87
C GLY A 181 -1.81 5.21 -7.92
N GLU A 182 -0.66 5.63 -7.40
CA GLU A 182 -0.53 6.75 -6.50
C GLU A 182 0.65 7.64 -6.87
N ALA A 183 0.59 8.92 -6.48
CA ALA A 183 1.72 9.84 -6.63
C ALA A 183 1.61 11.00 -5.63
N GLY A 184 2.75 11.38 -5.03
CA GLY A 184 2.82 12.53 -4.13
C GLY A 184 4.22 12.84 -3.63
N PRO A 185 4.49 14.07 -3.19
CA PRO A 185 5.72 14.42 -2.53
C PRO A 185 5.76 13.89 -1.08
N ALA A 186 6.92 13.48 -0.61
CA ALA A 186 7.23 13.26 0.79
C ALA A 186 8.09 14.43 1.29
N LEU A 187 7.48 15.29 2.10
CA LEU A 187 8.05 16.57 2.54
C LEU A 187 8.58 16.42 3.98
N THR A 188 9.88 16.48 4.15
CA THR A 188 10.52 16.35 5.46
C THR A 188 10.57 17.69 6.19
N THR A 189 10.34 17.68 7.50
CA THR A 189 10.48 18.87 8.36
C THR A 189 11.91 19.07 8.90
N GLY A 190 12.79 18.09 8.71
CA GLY A 190 14.16 18.11 9.18
C GLY A 190 15.05 19.04 8.37
N ALA A 191 15.73 19.98 9.02
CA ALA A 191 16.65 20.88 8.33
C ALA A 191 17.75 20.11 7.60
N GLY A 192 17.89 20.33 6.29
CA GLY A 192 18.87 19.66 5.44
C GLY A 192 18.52 18.23 5.04
N GLN A 193 17.37 17.70 5.45
CA GLN A 193 16.88 16.40 4.98
C GLN A 193 16.25 16.54 3.59
N PRO A 194 16.53 15.62 2.67
CA PRO A 194 16.00 15.71 1.33
C PRO A 194 14.53 15.29 1.28
N ASN A 195 13.73 16.03 0.52
CA ASN A 195 12.41 15.59 0.12
C ASN A 195 12.50 14.46 -0.90
N ALA A 196 11.44 13.67 -0.99
CA ALA A 196 11.26 12.67 -2.04
C ALA A 196 9.97 12.93 -2.83
N PHE A 197 9.84 12.29 -3.96
CA PHE A 197 8.59 12.15 -4.69
C PHE A 197 8.30 10.66 -4.86
N ASN A 198 7.23 10.20 -4.21
CA ASN A 198 6.80 8.81 -4.25
C ASN A 198 5.73 8.66 -5.34
N TYR A 199 5.81 7.58 -6.10
CA TYR A 199 4.81 7.22 -7.10
C TYR A 199 4.87 5.73 -7.36
N GLY A 200 3.75 5.15 -7.70
CA GLY A 200 3.68 3.73 -7.99
C GLY A 200 2.45 3.39 -8.81
N PHE A 201 2.44 2.19 -9.34
CA PHE A 201 1.27 1.62 -9.97
C PHE A 201 1.23 0.11 -9.82
N THR A 202 0.01 -0.43 -9.82
CA THR A 202 -0.28 -1.85 -9.78
C THR A 202 -1.02 -2.25 -11.03
N VAL A 203 -0.64 -3.37 -11.62
CA VAL A 203 -1.44 -4.04 -12.65
C VAL A 203 -1.92 -5.36 -12.08
N GLN A 204 -3.22 -5.58 -12.10
CA GLN A 204 -3.86 -6.77 -11.55
C GLN A 204 -4.77 -7.45 -12.55
N TYR A 205 -4.95 -8.78 -12.40
CA TYR A 205 -5.89 -9.59 -13.17
C TYR A 205 -6.83 -10.33 -12.21
N SER A 206 -8.07 -9.91 -12.11
CA SER A 206 -9.04 -10.47 -11.16
C SER A 206 -9.69 -11.76 -11.68
N LEU A 207 -9.31 -12.92 -11.11
CA LEU A 207 -9.99 -14.18 -11.40
C LEU A 207 -11.45 -14.18 -10.89
N PRO A 208 -11.81 -13.58 -9.75
CA PRO A 208 -13.21 -13.37 -9.38
C PRO A 208 -14.00 -12.62 -10.44
N TYR A 209 -13.46 -11.52 -10.97
CA TYR A 209 -14.12 -10.76 -12.04
C TYR A 209 -14.26 -11.58 -13.32
N LEU A 210 -13.23 -12.32 -13.72
CA LEU A 210 -13.27 -13.20 -14.88
C LEU A 210 -14.47 -14.16 -14.82
N GLN A 211 -14.61 -14.87 -13.70
CA GLN A 211 -15.64 -15.88 -13.53
C GLN A 211 -17.04 -15.31 -13.41
N GLN A 212 -17.20 -14.15 -12.77
CA GLN A 212 -18.51 -13.57 -12.50
C GLN A 212 -19.05 -12.72 -13.66
N HIS A 213 -18.16 -12.05 -14.42
CA HIS A 213 -18.55 -11.02 -15.38
C HIS A 213 -18.09 -11.27 -16.81
N VAL A 214 -17.24 -12.27 -17.05
CA VAL A 214 -16.73 -12.58 -18.41
C VAL A 214 -17.03 -14.00 -18.79
N HIS A 215 -16.47 -14.96 -18.10
CA HIS A 215 -16.64 -16.38 -18.39
C HIS A 215 -16.27 -17.21 -17.16
N ASP A 216 -17.21 -18.02 -16.70
CA ASP A 216 -16.93 -18.99 -15.63
C ASP A 216 -16.12 -20.15 -16.21
N ILE A 217 -14.86 -20.23 -15.82
CA ILE A 217 -13.94 -21.29 -16.23
C ILE A 217 -13.90 -22.45 -15.23
N GLY A 218 -14.78 -22.43 -14.21
CA GLY A 218 -14.92 -23.50 -13.23
C GLY A 218 -13.72 -23.65 -12.28
N LEU A 219 -13.08 -22.55 -11.91
CA LEU A 219 -11.96 -22.60 -10.94
C LEU A 219 -12.47 -23.07 -9.57
N PRO A 220 -11.80 -24.07 -8.97
CA PRO A 220 -12.14 -24.50 -7.62
C PRO A 220 -11.69 -23.45 -6.58
N GLN A 221 -12.36 -23.43 -5.42
CA GLN A 221 -11.87 -22.71 -4.25
C GLN A 221 -10.58 -23.37 -3.73
N PRO A 222 -9.56 -22.60 -3.27
CA PRO A 222 -9.57 -21.13 -3.13
C PRO A 222 -9.11 -20.35 -4.37
N LEU A 223 -8.75 -21.00 -5.49
CA LEU A 223 -8.19 -20.35 -6.68
C LEU A 223 -9.15 -19.35 -7.32
N ALA A 224 -10.46 -19.60 -7.21
CA ALA A 224 -11.50 -18.70 -7.73
C ALA A 224 -11.42 -17.27 -7.16
N ASN A 225 -10.77 -17.09 -6.02
CA ASN A 225 -10.66 -15.82 -5.29
C ASN A 225 -9.26 -15.19 -5.37
N VAL A 226 -8.41 -15.65 -6.29
CA VAL A 226 -7.05 -15.14 -6.45
C VAL A 226 -7.03 -13.99 -7.45
N ILE A 227 -6.25 -12.96 -7.13
CA ILE A 227 -5.95 -11.82 -7.98
C ILE A 227 -4.43 -11.75 -8.15
N PRO A 228 -3.83 -12.34 -9.21
CA PRO A 228 -2.45 -12.09 -9.57
C PRO A 228 -2.22 -10.60 -9.86
N LEU A 229 -1.07 -10.09 -9.45
CA LEU A 229 -0.73 -8.68 -9.65
C LEU A 229 0.79 -8.45 -9.75
N VAL A 230 1.15 -7.27 -10.20
CA VAL A 230 2.51 -6.73 -10.14
C VAL A 230 2.41 -5.30 -9.65
N GLU A 231 3.08 -4.98 -8.56
CA GLU A 231 3.23 -3.61 -8.06
C GLU A 231 4.59 -3.04 -8.43
N ILE A 232 4.66 -1.75 -8.67
CA ILE A 232 5.92 -1.03 -8.97
C ILE A 232 5.96 0.25 -8.14
N PRO A 233 6.28 0.15 -6.83
CA PRO A 233 6.50 1.31 -5.98
C PRO A 233 7.86 1.95 -6.29
N LEU A 234 7.87 3.26 -6.49
CA LEU A 234 9.05 4.05 -6.84
C LEU A 234 9.15 5.29 -5.96
N SER A 235 10.37 5.65 -5.58
CA SER A 235 10.69 6.89 -4.88
C SER A 235 11.85 7.60 -5.55
N ARG A 236 11.71 8.90 -5.77
CA ARG A 236 12.76 9.75 -6.33
C ARG A 236 13.20 10.80 -5.34
N SER A 237 14.47 10.77 -4.94
CA SER A 237 15.09 11.76 -4.06
C SER A 237 16.50 12.08 -4.54
N GLN A 238 16.90 13.34 -4.48
CA GLN A 238 18.24 13.82 -4.89
C GLN A 238 18.69 13.37 -6.29
N GLY A 239 17.74 13.26 -7.23
CA GLY A 239 18.02 12.82 -8.61
C GLY A 239 18.13 11.30 -8.81
N GLN A 240 18.10 10.52 -7.74
CA GLN A 240 18.10 9.04 -7.79
C GLN A 240 16.68 8.49 -7.65
N THR A 241 16.37 7.46 -8.44
CA THR A 241 15.14 6.68 -8.32
C THR A 241 15.46 5.33 -7.70
N THR A 242 14.72 4.97 -6.67
CA THR A 242 14.74 3.65 -6.01
C THR A 242 13.35 3.04 -6.06
N GLY A 243 13.25 1.74 -5.83
CA GLY A 243 11.99 1.00 -5.79
C GLY A 243 12.17 -0.47 -6.17
N THR A 244 11.07 -1.14 -6.34
CA THR A 244 11.03 -2.57 -6.64
C THR A 244 9.99 -2.88 -7.72
N VAL A 245 10.08 -4.07 -8.30
CA VAL A 245 9.02 -4.70 -9.08
C VAL A 245 8.54 -5.89 -8.27
N ASN A 246 7.28 -5.88 -7.88
CA ASN A 246 6.73 -6.83 -6.93
C ASN A 246 5.67 -7.73 -7.60
N PRO A 247 6.05 -8.82 -8.25
CA PRO A 247 5.09 -9.83 -8.67
C PRO A 247 4.55 -10.60 -7.47
N GLY A 248 3.24 -10.81 -7.46
CA GLY A 248 2.57 -11.52 -6.38
C GLY A 248 1.13 -11.86 -6.66
N PHE A 249 0.40 -12.13 -5.62
CA PHE A 249 -1.03 -12.36 -5.67
C PHE A 249 -1.70 -11.98 -4.36
N ILE A 250 -2.98 -11.65 -4.47
CA ILE A 250 -3.90 -11.49 -3.35
C ILE A 250 -4.98 -12.56 -3.46
N TRP A 251 -5.24 -13.27 -2.38
CA TRP A 251 -6.43 -14.07 -2.19
C TRP A 251 -7.43 -13.27 -1.36
N ILE A 252 -8.66 -13.11 -1.85
CA ILE A 252 -9.67 -12.24 -1.25
C ILE A 252 -10.96 -12.99 -0.98
N ASN A 253 -11.59 -12.70 0.15
CA ASN A 253 -12.94 -13.16 0.47
C ASN A 253 -13.74 -12.03 1.16
N ARG A 254 -14.94 -12.34 1.60
CA ARG A 254 -15.84 -11.38 2.26
C ARG A 254 -15.28 -10.69 3.51
N TYR A 255 -14.42 -11.26 4.24
CA TYR A 255 -14.03 -10.79 5.56
C TYR A 255 -12.62 -10.25 5.62
N GLY A 256 -11.86 -10.50 4.56
CA GLY A 256 -10.47 -10.08 4.50
C GLY A 256 -9.74 -10.60 3.28
N GLN A 257 -8.47 -10.29 3.22
CA GLN A 257 -7.58 -10.78 2.18
C GLN A 257 -6.23 -11.22 2.77
N PHE A 258 -5.52 -12.00 1.98
CA PHE A 258 -4.16 -12.41 2.23
C PHE A 258 -3.33 -12.20 0.97
N GLY A 259 -2.21 -11.51 1.10
CA GLY A 259 -1.33 -11.18 -0.03
C GLY A 259 0.09 -11.68 0.19
N VAL A 260 0.77 -12.00 -0.90
CA VAL A 260 2.21 -12.34 -0.91
C VAL A 260 2.84 -11.77 -2.17
N GLU A 261 3.99 -11.10 -2.02
CA GLU A 261 4.78 -10.55 -3.11
C GLU A 261 6.27 -10.81 -2.95
N ALA A 262 6.97 -10.99 -4.07
CA ALA A 262 8.41 -10.92 -4.12
C ALA A 262 8.84 -9.49 -4.48
N GLN A 263 9.72 -8.88 -3.69
CA GLN A 263 10.25 -7.54 -3.95
C GLN A 263 11.56 -7.63 -4.74
N ILE A 264 11.52 -7.34 -6.03
CA ILE A 264 12.69 -7.39 -6.91
C ILE A 264 13.25 -5.97 -7.06
N PRO A 265 14.41 -5.64 -6.47
CA PRO A 265 14.98 -4.30 -6.55
C PRO A 265 15.29 -3.88 -8.00
N ILE A 266 14.88 -2.65 -8.41
CA ILE A 266 15.18 -2.11 -9.74
C ILE A 266 16.64 -1.70 -9.92
N SER A 267 17.35 -1.50 -8.82
CA SER A 267 18.75 -1.10 -8.79
C SER A 267 19.42 -1.57 -7.50
N ARG A 268 20.75 -1.50 -7.44
CA ARG A 268 21.48 -1.81 -6.20
C ARG A 268 21.15 -0.83 -5.06
N ALA A 269 20.80 0.39 -5.36
CA ALA A 269 20.36 1.37 -4.34
C ALA A 269 18.99 1.01 -3.73
N SER A 270 18.17 0.27 -4.45
CA SER A 270 16.86 -0.22 -3.99
C SER A 270 16.97 -1.48 -3.14
N GLY A 271 18.03 -2.28 -3.32
CA GLY A 271 18.24 -3.52 -2.60
C GLY A 271 19.31 -4.37 -3.26
N SER A 272 19.82 -5.35 -2.52
CA SER A 272 20.88 -6.26 -2.99
C SER A 272 20.35 -7.66 -3.34
N HIS A 273 19.18 -8.03 -2.83
CA HIS A 273 18.54 -9.34 -3.05
C HIS A 273 17.02 -9.18 -3.17
N VAL A 274 16.37 -10.20 -3.67
CA VAL A 274 14.90 -10.28 -3.67
C VAL A 274 14.40 -10.32 -2.22
N GLY A 275 13.47 -9.47 -1.90
CA GLY A 275 12.74 -9.42 -0.64
C GLY A 275 11.38 -10.12 -0.75
N ILE A 276 10.60 -10.04 0.31
CA ILE A 276 9.23 -10.57 0.37
C ILE A 276 8.34 -9.63 1.17
N LEU A 277 7.09 -9.49 0.74
CA LEU A 277 5.98 -8.92 1.52
C LEU A 277 4.91 -9.99 1.71
N VAL A 278 4.29 -9.99 2.89
CA VAL A 278 3.16 -10.86 3.24
C VAL A 278 2.14 -10.02 4.00
N GLN A 279 0.89 -10.02 3.56
CA GLN A 279 -0.18 -9.22 4.12
C GLN A 279 -1.31 -10.08 4.65
N ALA A 280 -1.88 -9.69 5.79
CA ALA A 280 -3.18 -10.13 6.28
C ALA A 280 -4.04 -8.90 6.58
N HIS A 281 -5.21 -8.84 5.94
CA HIS A 281 -6.07 -7.67 5.99
C HIS A 281 -7.52 -8.03 6.36
N ILE A 282 -8.15 -7.26 7.23
CA ILE A 282 -9.48 -7.49 7.78
C ILE A 282 -10.40 -6.31 7.46
N PHE A 283 -11.62 -6.63 7.07
CA PHE A 283 -12.67 -5.72 6.63
C PHE A 283 -13.75 -5.57 7.68
N PHE A 284 -13.64 -4.55 8.50
CA PHE A 284 -14.58 -4.39 9.61
C PHE A 284 -15.98 -4.04 9.17
N ASP A 285 -16.17 -3.38 8.05
CA ASP A 285 -17.49 -3.09 7.51
C ASP A 285 -18.25 -4.34 7.06
N ASP A 286 -17.57 -5.44 6.74
CA ASP A 286 -18.18 -6.74 6.49
C ASP A 286 -18.17 -7.68 7.71
N VAL A 287 -17.17 -7.58 8.58
CA VAL A 287 -17.06 -8.40 9.80
C VAL A 287 -18.00 -7.88 10.91
N ALA A 288 -18.11 -6.56 11.06
CA ALA A 288 -18.84 -5.91 12.14
C ALA A 288 -19.57 -4.63 11.68
N PRO A 289 -20.50 -4.74 10.67
CA PRO A 289 -21.09 -3.59 9.95
C PRO A 289 -21.96 -2.66 10.80
N THR A 290 -22.34 -3.08 11.97
CA THR A 290 -23.20 -2.31 12.90
C THR A 290 -22.44 -1.66 14.05
N THR A 291 -21.13 -1.94 14.16
CA THR A 291 -20.28 -1.46 15.25
C THR A 291 -19.02 -0.79 14.70
N ILE A 292 -17.87 -1.46 14.77
CA ILE A 292 -16.58 -0.91 14.35
C ILE A 292 -16.50 -0.63 12.83
N GLY A 293 -17.21 -1.41 12.01
CA GLY A 293 -17.29 -1.25 10.56
C GLY A 293 -18.40 -0.29 10.09
N LYS A 294 -18.84 0.65 10.93
CA LYS A 294 -19.83 1.66 10.57
C LYS A 294 -19.20 3.04 10.59
N PRO A 295 -19.38 3.89 9.54
CA PRO A 295 -18.92 5.27 9.57
C PRO A 295 -19.42 6.02 10.81
N LEU A 296 -18.60 6.90 11.36
CA LEU A 296 -18.96 7.66 12.56
C LEU A 296 -20.13 8.63 12.30
N PHE A 297 -20.16 9.20 11.09
CA PHE A 297 -21.22 10.10 10.63
C PHE A 297 -21.79 9.62 9.29
N GLN A 298 -23.11 9.72 9.14
CA GLN A 298 -23.84 9.38 7.91
C GLN A 298 -24.19 10.61 7.12
#